data_d315a087bafe85921331714f01b3015f
#
_entry.id   d315a087bafe85921331714f01b3015f
#
_cell.length_a   1.000
_cell.length_b   1.000
_cell.length_c   1.000
_cell.angle_alpha   90.00
_cell.angle_beta   90.00
_cell.angle_gamma   90.00
#
_symmetry.space_group_name_H-M   'P 1'
#
loop_
_entity.id
_entity.type
_entity.pdbx_description
1 polymer ?
#
loop_
_entity_poly.entity_id
_entity_poly.type
_entity_poly.pdbx_seq_one_letter_code
_entity_poly.pdbx_strand_id
1 'polypeptide(L)'
;PLWQEHPDLVTFLIGCSCTFETPLQEAGIEVRHIEQGCNVPMYRTNRACRPAGRLHGDMVVSMRPIPAHRVADAVSISGRFPSVHGAPVHVGDPAALGIADLQRPDFGDPVRIEPGEVPVFWACGVTPQAAVMASRVPFAVTHAPGHMFISDVPDSTYHV
;
A
#
# COMPACT_ATOMS: atom_id res chain seq x y z
N PRO A 1 19.04 24.73 -5.50
CA PRO A 1 18.53 23.44 -5.04
C PRO A 1 17.22 23.65 -4.28
N LEU A 2 16.21 22.79 -4.52
CA LEU A 2 14.85 22.91 -4.01
C LEU A 2 14.75 23.22 -2.50
N TRP A 3 15.58 22.55 -1.71
CA TRP A 3 15.61 22.71 -0.25
C TRP A 3 16.11 24.08 0.22
N GLN A 4 16.86 24.80 -0.62
CA GLN A 4 17.28 26.18 -0.34
C GLN A 4 16.19 27.19 -0.65
N GLU A 5 15.35 26.88 -1.64
CA GLU A 5 14.19 27.71 -2.04
C GLU A 5 13.01 27.53 -1.09
N HIS A 6 12.93 26.36 -0.42
CA HIS A 6 11.84 25.99 0.49
C HIS A 6 12.39 25.47 1.82
N PRO A 7 12.99 26.33 2.66
CA PRO A 7 13.64 25.90 3.91
C PRO A 7 12.65 25.45 5.00
N ASP A 8 11.38 25.70 4.82
CA ASP A 8 10.27 25.37 5.72
C ASP A 8 9.59 24.02 5.38
N LEU A 9 10.10 23.28 4.40
CA LEU A 9 9.57 21.96 4.06
C LEU A 9 9.70 20.97 5.22
N VAL A 10 8.60 20.26 5.49
CA VAL A 10 8.54 19.15 6.44
C VAL A 10 8.58 17.85 5.66
N THR A 11 9.48 16.95 6.03
CA THR A 11 9.65 15.64 5.39
C THR A 11 8.95 14.55 6.18
N PHE A 12 8.23 13.67 5.49
CA PHE A 12 7.62 12.47 6.03
C PHE A 12 8.23 11.25 5.36
N LEU A 13 8.71 10.30 6.16
CA LEU A 13 9.09 8.96 5.73
C LEU A 13 7.97 8.01 6.14
N ILE A 14 7.36 7.36 5.16
CA ILE A 14 6.20 6.48 5.37
C ILE A 14 6.63 5.06 5.03
N GLY A 15 6.34 4.11 5.92
CA GLY A 15 6.61 2.70 5.69
C GLY A 15 5.82 2.15 4.48
N CYS A 16 6.30 1.05 3.90
CA CYS A 16 5.71 0.44 2.72
C CYS A 16 5.28 -1.00 2.98
N SER A 17 4.15 -1.41 2.39
CA SER A 17 3.66 -2.79 2.44
C SER A 17 4.59 -3.80 1.74
N CYS A 18 5.52 -3.35 0.91
CA CYS A 18 6.53 -4.23 0.31
C CYS A 18 7.44 -4.89 1.35
N THR A 19 7.60 -4.28 2.53
CA THR A 19 8.42 -4.81 3.63
C THR A 19 8.00 -6.21 4.09
N PHE A 20 6.72 -6.55 4.04
CA PHE A 20 6.26 -7.89 4.43
C PHE A 20 6.14 -8.88 3.25
N GLU A 21 6.50 -8.48 2.02
CA GLU A 21 6.39 -9.37 0.85
C GLU A 21 7.41 -10.50 0.88
N THR A 22 8.66 -10.24 1.28
CA THR A 22 9.67 -11.28 1.47
C THR A 22 9.20 -12.34 2.48
N PRO A 23 8.74 -11.99 3.69
CA PRO A 23 8.15 -12.96 4.61
C PRO A 23 6.97 -13.77 4.06
N LEU A 24 6.11 -13.17 3.21
CA LEU A 24 5.04 -13.91 2.53
C LEU A 24 5.63 -14.97 1.57
N GLN A 25 6.61 -14.58 0.75
CA GLN A 25 7.28 -15.48 -0.19
C GLN A 25 8.03 -16.60 0.53
N GLU A 26 8.74 -16.29 1.62
CA GLU A 26 9.43 -17.29 2.46
C GLU A 26 8.45 -18.31 3.06
N ALA A 27 7.22 -17.89 3.36
CA ALA A 27 6.15 -18.77 3.79
C ALA A 27 5.48 -19.54 2.64
N GLY A 28 5.94 -19.38 1.40
CA GLY A 28 5.37 -20.02 0.22
C GLY A 28 4.05 -19.38 -0.24
N ILE A 29 3.80 -18.14 0.12
CA ILE A 29 2.68 -17.34 -0.40
C ILE A 29 3.20 -16.49 -1.57
N GLU A 30 2.68 -16.76 -2.75
CA GLU A 30 3.08 -16.06 -3.96
C GLU A 30 2.65 -14.58 -3.92
N VAL A 31 3.55 -13.70 -4.36
CA VAL A 31 3.28 -12.27 -4.52
C VAL A 31 3.13 -11.97 -6.01
N ARG A 32 1.89 -11.90 -6.47
CA ARG A 32 1.52 -11.95 -7.89
C ARG A 32 2.16 -10.86 -8.75
N HIS A 33 2.23 -9.63 -8.29
CA HIS A 33 2.84 -8.55 -9.07
C HIS A 33 4.36 -8.74 -9.24
N ILE A 34 5.04 -9.38 -8.28
CA ILE A 34 6.46 -9.74 -8.40
C ILE A 34 6.61 -10.84 -9.46
N GLU A 35 5.77 -11.88 -9.42
CA GLU A 35 5.76 -12.95 -10.43
C GLU A 35 5.52 -12.39 -11.84
N GLN A 36 4.59 -11.44 -11.98
CA GLN A 36 4.25 -10.83 -13.25
C GLN A 36 5.22 -9.72 -13.69
N GLY A 37 6.19 -9.34 -12.86
CA GLY A 37 7.16 -8.28 -13.17
C GLY A 37 6.50 -6.90 -13.36
N CYS A 38 5.43 -6.61 -12.61
CA CYS A 38 4.68 -5.37 -12.70
C CYS A 38 4.56 -4.68 -11.33
N ASN A 39 3.98 -3.48 -11.30
CA ASN A 39 3.79 -2.76 -10.05
C ASN A 39 2.51 -3.23 -9.35
N VAL A 40 2.54 -3.29 -8.01
CA VAL A 40 1.38 -3.72 -7.22
C VAL A 40 0.14 -2.86 -7.54
N PRO A 41 -1.05 -3.47 -7.74
CA PRO A 41 -2.28 -2.72 -7.96
C PRO A 41 -2.70 -1.98 -6.70
N MET A 42 -3.06 -0.71 -6.87
CA MET A 42 -3.49 0.16 -5.78
C MET A 42 -4.78 0.86 -6.14
N TYR A 43 -5.67 0.96 -5.17
CA TYR A 43 -7.05 1.46 -5.35
C TYR A 43 -7.38 2.51 -4.32
N ARG A 44 -8.04 3.57 -4.75
CA ARG A 44 -8.71 4.52 -3.86
C ARG A 44 -9.96 3.87 -3.28
N THR A 45 -10.18 4.07 -2.00
CA THR A 45 -11.34 3.51 -1.32
C THR A 45 -12.36 4.58 -0.96
N ASN A 46 -13.53 4.15 -0.51
CA ASN A 46 -14.56 5.00 0.09
C ASN A 46 -14.34 5.24 1.60
N ARG A 47 -13.17 4.88 2.14
CA ARG A 47 -12.85 5.02 3.57
C ARG A 47 -12.04 6.27 3.79
N ALA A 48 -12.66 7.30 4.36
CA ALA A 48 -11.98 8.54 4.71
C ALA A 48 -10.92 8.32 5.78
N CYS A 49 -9.75 8.91 5.58
CA CYS A 49 -8.73 9.03 6.61
C CYS A 49 -9.14 10.10 7.64
N ARG A 50 -8.64 9.98 8.87
CA ARG A 50 -8.84 11.00 9.90
C ARG A 50 -8.17 12.31 9.46
N PRO A 51 -8.91 13.41 9.30
CA PRO A 51 -8.33 14.68 8.91
C PRO A 51 -7.36 15.23 9.97
N ALA A 52 -6.33 15.93 9.52
CA ALA A 52 -5.38 16.64 10.37
C ALA A 52 -5.07 18.03 9.78
N GLY A 53 -5.54 19.08 10.41
CA GLY A 53 -5.44 20.42 9.86
C GLY A 53 -6.15 20.51 8.49
N ARG A 54 -5.41 20.93 7.46
CA ARG A 54 -5.92 20.96 6.09
C ARG A 54 -5.83 19.62 5.36
N LEU A 55 -5.05 18.69 5.89
CA LEU A 55 -4.84 17.40 5.24
C LEU A 55 -6.04 16.49 5.44
N HIS A 56 -6.59 16.01 4.35
CA HIS A 56 -7.71 15.08 4.30
C HIS A 56 -7.65 14.24 3.01
N GLY A 57 -8.36 13.13 2.99
CA GLY A 57 -8.47 12.28 1.81
C GLY A 57 -8.90 10.87 2.19
N ASP A 58 -9.14 10.06 1.17
CA ASP A 58 -9.52 8.67 1.35
C ASP A 58 -8.29 7.77 1.37
N MET A 59 -8.43 6.65 2.09
CA MET A 59 -7.40 5.62 2.15
C MET A 59 -7.17 5.03 0.75
N VAL A 60 -5.92 4.85 0.38
CA VAL A 60 -5.51 3.99 -0.73
C VAL A 60 -5.08 2.64 -0.17
N VAL A 61 -5.47 1.57 -0.85
CA VAL A 61 -5.06 0.21 -0.50
C VAL A 61 -4.27 -0.41 -1.64
N SER A 62 -3.31 -1.27 -1.30
CA SER A 62 -2.68 -2.18 -2.24
C SER A 62 -3.33 -3.55 -2.13
N MET A 63 -3.49 -4.27 -3.24
CA MET A 63 -4.15 -5.57 -3.27
C MET A 63 -3.18 -6.67 -3.68
N ARG A 64 -3.29 -7.81 -3.01
CA ARG A 64 -2.64 -9.05 -3.43
C ARG A 64 -3.67 -10.18 -3.42
N PRO A 65 -3.81 -10.94 -4.52
CA PRO A 65 -4.60 -12.17 -4.52
C PRO A 65 -3.89 -13.22 -3.67
N ILE A 66 -4.61 -13.82 -2.74
CA ILE A 66 -4.08 -14.84 -1.81
C ILE A 66 -4.96 -16.08 -1.91
N PRO A 67 -4.41 -17.29 -2.03
CA PRO A 67 -5.19 -18.51 -1.95
C PRO A 67 -6.05 -18.54 -0.67
N ALA A 68 -7.33 -18.86 -0.79
CA ALA A 68 -8.29 -18.74 0.31
C ALA A 68 -7.83 -19.44 1.61
N HIS A 69 -7.20 -20.60 1.48
CA HIS A 69 -6.68 -21.38 2.61
C HIS A 69 -5.40 -20.78 3.25
N ARG A 70 -4.75 -19.80 2.60
CA ARG A 70 -3.53 -19.10 3.08
C ARG A 70 -3.80 -17.69 3.60
N VAL A 71 -5.05 -17.21 3.54
CA VAL A 71 -5.40 -15.86 4.00
C VAL A 71 -5.05 -15.64 5.46
N ALA A 72 -5.33 -16.60 6.34
CA ALA A 72 -5.00 -16.50 7.76
C ALA A 72 -3.49 -16.36 8.00
N ASP A 73 -2.68 -17.10 7.23
CA ASP A 73 -1.22 -17.00 7.30
C ASP A 73 -0.75 -15.62 6.84
N ALA A 74 -1.27 -15.12 5.72
CA ALA A 74 -0.92 -13.79 5.20
C ALA A 74 -1.27 -12.68 6.20
N VAL A 75 -2.42 -12.77 6.87
CA VAL A 75 -2.83 -11.85 7.95
C VAL A 75 -1.85 -11.91 9.13
N SER A 76 -1.50 -13.12 9.57
CA SER A 76 -0.58 -13.33 10.69
C SER A 76 0.82 -12.82 10.38
N ILE A 77 1.34 -13.13 9.20
CA ILE A 77 2.69 -12.71 8.76
C ILE A 77 2.77 -11.19 8.66
N SER A 78 1.88 -10.56 7.89
CA SER A 78 1.91 -9.11 7.71
C SER A 78 1.58 -8.36 9.00
N GLY A 79 0.75 -8.93 9.87
CA GLY A 79 0.42 -8.37 11.19
C GLY A 79 1.63 -8.17 12.11
N ARG A 80 2.73 -8.89 11.86
CA ARG A 80 3.99 -8.73 12.60
C ARG A 80 4.83 -7.53 12.17
N PHE A 81 4.33 -6.74 11.23
CA PHE A 81 4.98 -5.52 10.74
C PHE A 81 4.11 -4.27 10.94
N PRO A 82 3.68 -3.96 12.18
CA PRO A 82 2.68 -2.91 12.43
C PRO A 82 3.15 -1.51 12.05
N SER A 83 4.45 -1.25 12.04
CA SER A 83 5.03 0.05 11.64
C SER A 83 5.07 0.28 10.14
N VAL A 84 4.81 -0.76 9.33
CA VAL A 84 4.79 -0.70 7.87
C VAL A 84 3.50 -1.30 7.31
N HIS A 85 2.36 -0.82 7.83
CA HIS A 85 0.97 -1.12 7.49
C HIS A 85 0.35 -2.36 8.17
N GLY A 86 1.13 -3.29 8.72
CA GLY A 86 0.61 -4.39 9.51
C GLY A 86 -0.33 -5.33 8.76
N ALA A 87 -1.35 -5.81 9.49
CA ALA A 87 -2.38 -6.70 8.94
C ALA A 87 -3.24 -6.02 7.87
N PRO A 88 -3.88 -6.79 6.97
CA PRO A 88 -4.78 -6.24 5.96
C PRO A 88 -5.96 -5.50 6.59
N VAL A 89 -6.42 -4.47 5.89
CA VAL A 89 -7.59 -3.67 6.29
C VAL A 89 -8.91 -4.26 5.77
N HIS A 90 -8.84 -5.14 4.77
CA HIS A 90 -9.99 -5.83 4.20
C HIS A 90 -9.59 -7.12 3.49
N VAL A 91 -10.50 -8.10 3.49
CA VAL A 91 -10.38 -9.37 2.79
C VAL A 91 -11.69 -9.64 2.04
N GLY A 92 -11.59 -9.99 0.78
CA GLY A 92 -12.74 -10.41 -0.04
C GLY A 92 -13.33 -9.27 -0.87
N ASP A 93 -14.63 -9.08 -0.80
CA ASP A 93 -15.40 -8.23 -1.72
C ASP A 93 -14.85 -6.80 -1.85
N PRO A 94 -14.33 -6.41 -3.02
CA PRO A 94 -13.81 -5.06 -3.27
C PRO A 94 -14.89 -3.97 -3.21
N ALA A 95 -16.15 -4.31 -3.47
CA ALA A 95 -17.27 -3.35 -3.43
C ALA A 95 -17.45 -2.76 -2.03
N ALA A 96 -17.12 -3.49 -0.97
CA ALA A 96 -17.12 -3.00 0.41
C ALA A 96 -16.13 -1.85 0.65
N LEU A 97 -15.12 -1.71 -0.22
CA LEU A 97 -14.16 -0.59 -0.23
C LEU A 97 -14.51 0.47 -1.29
N GLY A 98 -15.61 0.30 -2.02
CA GLY A 98 -15.97 1.19 -3.13
C GLY A 98 -15.18 0.93 -4.41
N ILE A 99 -14.46 -0.18 -4.51
CA ILE A 99 -13.68 -0.57 -5.68
C ILE A 99 -14.60 -1.31 -6.66
N ALA A 100 -14.82 -0.72 -7.83
CA ALA A 100 -15.76 -1.26 -8.81
C ALA A 100 -15.15 -2.34 -9.71
N ASP A 101 -13.85 -2.24 -10.01
CA ASP A 101 -13.18 -3.14 -10.97
C ASP A 101 -11.70 -3.32 -10.57
N LEU A 102 -11.33 -4.54 -10.23
CA LEU A 102 -9.94 -4.90 -9.88
C LEU A 102 -9.00 -4.91 -11.10
N GLN A 103 -9.53 -4.93 -12.32
CA GLN A 103 -8.71 -4.83 -13.53
C GLN A 103 -8.38 -3.38 -13.91
N ARG A 104 -8.87 -2.40 -13.14
CA ARG A 104 -8.65 -0.97 -13.37
C ARG A 104 -8.16 -0.27 -12.11
N PRO A 105 -6.93 -0.58 -11.64
CA PRO A 105 -6.36 0.08 -10.47
C PRO A 105 -6.16 1.58 -10.73
N ASP A 106 -6.27 2.40 -9.67
CA ASP A 106 -5.98 3.84 -9.75
C ASP A 106 -4.47 4.10 -9.92
N PHE A 107 -3.62 3.19 -9.39
CA PHE A 107 -2.17 3.23 -9.50
C PHE A 107 -1.63 1.82 -9.63
N GLY A 108 -0.44 1.68 -10.24
CA GLY A 108 0.15 0.37 -10.51
C GLY A 108 -0.54 -0.35 -11.67
N ASP A 109 -0.38 -1.64 -11.70
CA ASP A 109 -0.83 -2.49 -12.81
C ASP A 109 -1.84 -3.54 -12.32
N PRO A 110 -2.82 -3.96 -13.13
CA PRO A 110 -3.71 -5.04 -12.75
C PRO A 110 -2.93 -6.36 -12.67
N VAL A 111 -3.32 -7.21 -11.73
CA VAL A 111 -2.75 -8.55 -11.58
C VAL A 111 -3.81 -9.61 -11.82
N ARG A 112 -3.36 -10.79 -12.27
CA ARG A 112 -4.19 -11.96 -12.44
C ARG A 112 -4.67 -12.48 -11.07
N ILE A 113 -5.93 -12.84 -10.98
CA ILE A 113 -6.53 -13.51 -9.82
C ILE A 113 -6.97 -14.88 -10.27
N GLU A 114 -6.39 -15.92 -9.67
CA GLU A 114 -6.67 -17.30 -10.04
C GLU A 114 -7.91 -17.84 -9.31
N PRO A 115 -8.55 -18.88 -9.86
CA PRO A 115 -9.64 -19.56 -9.17
C PRO A 115 -9.21 -20.05 -7.77
N GLY A 116 -10.01 -19.73 -6.75
CA GLY A 116 -9.71 -20.07 -5.36
C GLY A 116 -8.86 -19.05 -4.62
N GLU A 117 -8.47 -17.95 -5.27
CA GLU A 117 -7.84 -16.82 -4.62
C GLU A 117 -8.86 -15.78 -4.17
N VAL A 118 -8.49 -15.07 -3.11
CA VAL A 118 -9.29 -13.99 -2.52
C VAL A 118 -8.46 -12.71 -2.57
N PRO A 119 -9.01 -11.59 -3.03
CA PRO A 119 -8.33 -10.30 -2.96
C PRO A 119 -8.17 -9.86 -1.50
N VAL A 120 -6.96 -9.56 -1.12
CA VAL A 120 -6.61 -9.09 0.22
C VAL A 120 -6.01 -7.71 0.10
N PHE A 121 -6.46 -6.78 0.94
CA PHE A 121 -6.15 -5.35 0.81
C PHE A 121 -5.40 -4.84 2.04
N TRP A 122 -4.26 -4.22 1.83
CA TRP A 122 -3.47 -3.55 2.86
C TRP A 122 -3.49 -2.04 2.67
N ALA A 123 -3.38 -1.29 3.76
CA ALA A 123 -3.13 0.15 3.67
C ALA A 123 -1.88 0.39 2.82
N CYS A 124 -1.84 1.50 2.09
CA CYS A 124 -0.77 1.80 1.15
C CYS A 124 -0.13 3.17 1.43
N GLY A 125 1.19 3.24 1.26
CA GLY A 125 1.97 4.47 1.35
C GLY A 125 1.60 5.54 0.32
N VAL A 126 0.80 5.21 -0.71
CA VAL A 126 0.21 6.19 -1.65
C VAL A 126 -0.93 6.99 -1.00
N THR A 127 -1.48 6.56 0.13
CA THR A 127 -2.51 7.32 0.86
C THR A 127 -2.09 8.76 1.18
N PRO A 128 -0.89 9.05 1.72
CA PRO A 128 -0.43 10.41 1.92
C PRO A 128 -0.35 11.24 0.63
N GLN A 129 0.07 10.64 -0.47
CA GLN A 129 0.11 11.32 -1.78
C GLN A 129 -1.31 11.70 -2.23
N ALA A 130 -2.27 10.79 -2.11
CA ALA A 130 -3.68 11.05 -2.42
C ALA A 130 -4.26 12.15 -1.51
N ALA A 131 -3.91 12.16 -0.23
CA ALA A 131 -4.33 13.18 0.72
C ALA A 131 -3.75 14.57 0.38
N VAL A 132 -2.47 14.64 0.00
CA VAL A 132 -1.82 15.89 -0.45
C VAL A 132 -2.55 16.45 -1.68
N MET A 133 -2.86 15.59 -2.65
CA MET A 133 -3.60 15.99 -3.87
C MET A 133 -5.01 16.47 -3.53
N ALA A 134 -5.75 15.75 -2.69
CA ALA A 134 -7.10 16.12 -2.27
C ALA A 134 -7.13 17.45 -1.52
N SER A 135 -6.13 17.68 -0.68
CA SER A 135 -6.01 18.87 0.18
C SER A 135 -5.49 20.11 -0.55
N ARG A 136 -5.06 19.98 -1.81
CA ARG A 136 -4.54 21.07 -2.64
C ARG A 136 -3.50 21.92 -1.91
N VAL A 137 -2.51 21.26 -1.29
CA VAL A 137 -1.42 22.00 -0.63
C VAL A 137 -0.66 22.84 -1.66
N PRO A 138 -0.18 24.03 -1.29
CA PRO A 138 0.45 24.97 -2.24
C PRO A 138 1.71 24.39 -2.90
N PHE A 139 2.46 23.59 -2.17
CA PHE A 139 3.68 22.96 -2.66
C PHE A 139 3.91 21.62 -1.95
N ALA A 140 4.26 20.60 -2.71
CA ALA A 140 4.66 19.29 -2.20
C ALA A 140 5.58 18.59 -3.19
N VAL A 141 6.45 17.75 -2.69
CA VAL A 141 7.30 16.85 -3.49
C VAL A 141 7.09 15.44 -2.99
N THR A 142 6.77 14.51 -3.87
CA THR A 142 6.62 13.09 -3.57
C THR A 142 7.38 12.25 -4.60
N HIS A 143 7.67 10.99 -4.27
CA HIS A 143 8.05 10.03 -5.30
C HIS A 143 6.81 9.63 -6.13
N ALA A 144 7.01 9.09 -7.32
CA ALA A 144 5.93 8.46 -8.08
C ALA A 144 5.52 7.12 -7.44
N PRO A 145 4.25 6.69 -7.54
CA PRO A 145 3.83 5.37 -7.08
C PRO A 145 4.73 4.26 -7.64
N GLY A 146 5.20 3.36 -6.76
CA GLY A 146 6.15 2.30 -7.12
C GLY A 146 7.62 2.72 -7.20
N HIS A 147 7.96 4.00 -7.03
CA HIS A 147 9.34 4.53 -7.04
C HIS A 147 9.73 4.98 -5.64
N MET A 148 9.89 4.04 -4.74
CA MET A 148 10.13 4.30 -3.33
C MET A 148 11.57 4.72 -3.05
N PHE A 149 11.76 5.48 -1.96
CA PHE A 149 13.07 5.65 -1.35
C PHE A 149 13.48 4.34 -0.67
N ILE A 150 14.65 3.81 -1.02
CA ILE A 150 15.21 2.60 -0.41
C ILE A 150 16.28 3.03 0.58
N SER A 151 16.11 2.62 1.84
CA SER A 151 17.05 2.90 2.92
C SER A 151 17.99 1.70 3.17
N ASP A 152 19.01 1.91 3.99
CA ASP A 152 19.91 0.84 4.45
C ASP A 152 19.35 0.03 5.62
N VAL A 153 18.13 0.33 6.08
CA VAL A 153 17.44 -0.38 7.17
C VAL A 153 16.86 -1.68 6.64
N PRO A 154 17.29 -2.86 7.11
CA PRO A 154 16.71 -4.13 6.71
C PRO A 154 15.24 -4.26 7.11
N ASP A 155 14.42 -4.86 6.26
CA ASP A 155 12.99 -5.10 6.50
C ASP A 155 12.73 -5.87 7.81
N SER A 156 13.63 -6.80 8.17
CA SER A 156 13.55 -7.55 9.41
C SER A 156 13.56 -6.70 10.69
N THR A 157 14.05 -5.47 10.63
CA THR A 157 14.04 -4.50 11.75
C THR A 157 12.61 -4.09 12.15
N TYR A 158 11.65 -4.18 11.24
CA TYR A 158 10.25 -3.80 11.46
C TYR A 158 9.38 -4.95 11.98
N HIS A 159 9.97 -6.14 12.15
CA HIS A 159 9.28 -7.32 12.64
C HIS A 159 9.18 -7.29 14.18
N VAL A 160 7.99 -7.60 14.72
CA VAL A 160 7.69 -7.72 16.16
C VAL A 160 7.23 -9.13 16.53
#